data_8c48f0964c782aff9738bd437a3bbcd3
#
_entry.id   8c48f0964c782aff9738bd437a3bbcd3
#
_cell.length_a   1.000
_cell.length_b   1.000
_cell.length_c   1.000
_cell.angle_alpha   90.00
_cell.angle_beta   90.00
_cell.angle_gamma   90.00
#
_symmetry.space_group_name_H-M   'P 1'
#
loop_
_entity.id
_entity.type
_entity.pdbx_description
1 polymer ?
#
loop_
_entity_poly.entity_id
_entity_poly.type
_entity_poly.pdbx_seq_one_letter_code
_entity_poly.pdbx_strand_id
1 'polypeptide(L)'
;MIDYGEMIQMNWKKILIKYLLLFFLMLQDVMAYEEAAYKVVYEGDNFEIRFYDERVVVQAQSNSGNNSFRKLFNYISGKNQVEEKIEMTTPVTELLENNKMIMQFYLPSRFDANSAPQPADNSLEIATIDAGYFAVIQYSGFASNKNFYKHAQILKSSLDLKDIKILSQPIKATYDGPFTLP
;
A
#
# COMPACT_ATOMS: atom_id res chain seq x y z
N MET A 1 -56.68 -17.68 38.21
CA MET A 1 -56.16 -18.29 36.97
C MET A 1 -55.64 -17.16 36.12
N ILE A 2 -54.34 -17.01 36.01
CA ILE A 2 -53.72 -15.93 35.23
C ILE A 2 -53.46 -16.52 33.86
N ASP A 3 -54.14 -16.02 32.84
CA ASP A 3 -54.00 -16.46 31.45
C ASP A 3 -52.82 -15.72 30.85
N TYR A 4 -51.77 -16.42 30.46
CA TYR A 4 -50.56 -15.87 29.77
C TYR A 4 -50.67 -15.99 28.24
N GLY A 5 -51.88 -16.20 27.71
CA GLY A 5 -52.10 -16.53 26.30
C GLY A 5 -51.85 -15.43 25.28
N GLU A 6 -51.77 -14.15 25.68
CA GLU A 6 -51.69 -13.01 24.71
C GLU A 6 -50.36 -12.29 24.63
N MET A 7 -49.31 -12.73 25.30
CA MET A 7 -48.09 -11.90 25.47
C MET A 7 -46.89 -12.30 24.64
N ILE A 8 -46.97 -13.16 23.66
CA ILE A 8 -45.81 -13.45 22.79
C ILE A 8 -46.22 -13.50 21.30
N GLN A 9 -46.65 -12.35 20.80
CA GLN A 9 -46.47 -12.09 19.37
C GLN A 9 -45.10 -11.54 19.14
N MET A 10 -44.12 -12.43 19.20
CA MET A 10 -42.73 -12.11 18.85
C MET A 10 -42.69 -11.85 17.35
N ASN A 11 -42.40 -10.60 16.95
CA ASN A 11 -42.41 -10.18 15.56
C ASN A 11 -41.17 -10.76 14.85
N TRP A 12 -41.25 -12.06 14.51
CA TRP A 12 -40.19 -12.85 13.89
C TRP A 12 -39.58 -12.16 12.65
N LYS A 13 -40.38 -11.37 11.91
CA LYS A 13 -39.89 -10.59 10.76
C LYS A 13 -38.87 -9.52 11.19
N LYS A 14 -39.13 -8.82 12.28
CA LYS A 14 -38.16 -7.81 12.80
C LYS A 14 -36.88 -8.46 13.36
N ILE A 15 -37.02 -9.62 13.99
CA ILE A 15 -35.89 -10.39 14.50
C ILE A 15 -35.05 -10.92 13.35
N LEU A 16 -35.68 -11.53 12.34
CA LEU A 16 -34.99 -12.00 11.13
C LEU A 16 -34.27 -10.88 10.37
N ILE A 17 -34.90 -9.71 10.22
CA ILE A 17 -34.28 -8.55 9.57
C ILE A 17 -33.08 -8.07 10.38
N LYS A 18 -33.15 -8.06 11.72
CA LYS A 18 -32.04 -7.66 12.58
C LYS A 18 -30.84 -8.62 12.46
N TYR A 19 -31.11 -9.93 12.45
CA TYR A 19 -30.04 -10.93 12.25
C TYR A 19 -29.51 -10.93 10.83
N LEU A 20 -30.34 -10.67 9.81
CA LEU A 20 -29.89 -10.52 8.43
C LEU A 20 -29.00 -9.29 8.26
N LEU A 21 -29.35 -8.16 8.88
CA LEU A 21 -28.50 -6.95 8.92
C LEU A 21 -27.19 -7.19 9.67
N LEU A 22 -27.22 -7.90 10.81
CA LEU A 22 -25.99 -8.27 11.53
C LEU A 22 -25.11 -9.21 10.70
N PHE A 23 -25.70 -10.16 10.02
CA PHE A 23 -24.99 -11.10 9.13
C PHE A 23 -24.38 -10.36 7.93
N PHE A 24 -25.07 -9.37 7.35
CA PHE A 24 -24.55 -8.54 6.25
C PHE A 24 -23.42 -7.63 6.70
N LEU A 25 -23.43 -7.16 7.97
CA LEU A 25 -22.33 -6.41 8.58
C LEU A 25 -21.08 -7.27 8.84
N MET A 26 -21.24 -8.58 9.04
CA MET A 26 -20.12 -9.52 9.23
C MET A 26 -19.46 -9.97 7.92
N LEU A 27 -20.11 -9.71 6.76
CA LEU A 27 -19.59 -10.08 5.44
C LEU A 27 -18.74 -9.00 4.77
N GLN A 28 -18.41 -7.92 5.45
CA GLN A 28 -17.45 -6.97 4.94
C GLN A 28 -16.04 -7.46 5.28
N ASP A 29 -15.55 -8.42 4.49
CA ASP A 29 -14.11 -8.59 4.33
C ASP A 29 -13.58 -7.28 3.74
N VAL A 30 -13.14 -6.39 4.61
CA VAL A 30 -12.31 -5.25 4.20
C VAL A 30 -11.07 -5.88 3.59
N MET A 31 -10.98 -5.85 2.27
CA MET A 31 -9.77 -6.22 1.54
C MET A 31 -8.69 -5.21 1.93
N ALA A 32 -8.13 -5.36 3.12
CA ALA A 32 -6.97 -4.61 3.54
C ALA A 32 -5.77 -5.18 2.76
N TYR A 33 -5.18 -4.37 1.89
CA TYR A 33 -3.92 -4.72 1.26
C TYR A 33 -2.83 -4.84 2.34
N GLU A 34 -1.95 -5.83 2.20
CA GLU A 34 -0.79 -5.94 3.07
C GLU A 34 0.08 -4.69 2.92
N GLU A 35 0.45 -4.09 4.04
CA GLU A 35 1.40 -2.98 4.11
C GLU A 35 2.69 -3.46 4.77
N ALA A 36 3.84 -3.02 4.25
CA ALA A 36 5.13 -3.34 4.83
C ALA A 36 5.20 -2.84 6.28
N ALA A 37 5.48 -3.75 7.21
CA ALA A 37 5.61 -3.42 8.62
C ALA A 37 6.75 -2.42 8.86
N TYR A 38 6.54 -1.48 9.78
CA TYR A 38 7.54 -0.50 10.16
C TYR A 38 7.47 -0.16 11.65
N LYS A 39 8.51 0.49 12.13
CA LYS A 39 8.61 1.02 13.48
C LYS A 39 8.77 2.53 13.41
N VAL A 40 7.87 3.28 14.02
CA VAL A 40 8.08 4.72 14.20
C VAL A 40 9.17 4.91 15.26
N VAL A 41 10.28 5.53 14.86
CA VAL A 41 11.43 5.79 15.73
C VAL A 41 11.53 7.26 16.13
N TYR A 42 10.87 8.13 15.40
CA TYR A 42 10.71 9.54 15.71
C TYR A 42 9.38 10.06 15.15
N GLU A 43 8.69 10.88 15.92
CA GLU A 43 7.44 11.54 15.54
C GLU A 43 7.66 13.06 15.65
N GLY A 44 7.55 13.76 14.53
CA GLY A 44 7.63 15.21 14.45
C GLY A 44 6.25 15.83 14.22
N ASP A 45 6.19 17.15 14.10
CA ASP A 45 4.94 17.91 13.96
C ASP A 45 4.17 17.53 12.67
N ASN A 46 4.88 17.21 11.58
CA ASN A 46 4.30 16.95 10.26
C ASN A 46 4.99 15.80 9.50
N PHE A 47 5.91 15.08 10.14
CA PHE A 47 6.59 13.93 9.55
C PHE A 47 6.96 12.91 10.63
N GLU A 48 7.20 11.68 10.20
CA GLU A 48 7.71 10.59 11.02
C GLU A 48 9.04 10.11 10.45
N ILE A 49 9.91 9.54 11.32
CA ILE A 49 10.98 8.66 10.85
C ILE A 49 10.58 7.24 11.18
N ARG A 50 10.50 6.44 10.15
CA ARG A 50 10.15 5.03 10.20
C ARG A 50 11.35 4.18 9.90
N PHE A 51 11.56 3.13 10.67
CA PHE A 51 12.49 2.06 10.35
C PHE A 51 11.72 0.94 9.68
N TYR A 52 12.19 0.51 8.52
CA TYR A 52 11.68 -0.66 7.81
C TYR A 52 12.78 -1.72 7.76
N ASP A 53 12.38 -2.97 7.96
CA ASP A 53 13.24 -4.12 7.67
C ASP A 53 13.44 -4.26 6.14
N GLU A 54 14.30 -5.18 5.74
CA GLU A 54 14.50 -5.51 4.33
C GLU A 54 13.19 -5.94 3.66
N ARG A 55 12.97 -5.46 2.43
CA ARG A 55 11.73 -5.70 1.68
C ARG A 55 12.06 -6.06 0.24
N VAL A 56 11.30 -7.01 -0.32
CA VAL A 56 11.43 -7.40 -1.71
C VAL A 56 10.38 -6.70 -2.57
N VAL A 57 10.79 -6.25 -3.73
CA VAL A 57 9.92 -5.59 -4.72
C VAL A 57 10.10 -6.22 -6.08
N VAL A 58 9.05 -6.17 -6.89
CA VAL A 58 9.18 -6.25 -8.35
C VAL A 58 9.18 -4.83 -8.90
N GLN A 59 10.11 -4.51 -9.78
CA GLN A 59 10.26 -3.16 -10.32
C GLN A 59 10.31 -3.12 -11.83
N ALA A 60 9.84 -1.99 -12.37
CA ALA A 60 9.88 -1.65 -13.78
C ALA A 60 10.58 -0.31 -13.98
N GLN A 61 11.57 -0.25 -14.87
CA GLN A 61 12.18 1.00 -15.30
C GLN A 61 11.50 1.52 -16.58
N SER A 62 11.27 2.82 -16.65
CA SER A 62 10.67 3.45 -17.82
C SER A 62 11.20 4.86 -18.05
N ASN A 63 11.36 5.24 -19.29
CA ASN A 63 11.65 6.63 -19.67
C ASN A 63 10.38 7.51 -19.69
N SER A 64 9.17 6.91 -19.67
CA SER A 64 7.89 7.62 -19.84
C SER A 64 6.74 7.17 -18.96
N GLY A 65 6.95 6.30 -17.97
CA GLY A 65 5.98 5.95 -16.94
C GLY A 65 4.72 5.15 -17.37
N ASN A 66 4.24 5.34 -18.59
CA ASN A 66 2.89 4.93 -19.01
C ASN A 66 2.60 3.43 -19.10
N ASN A 67 3.58 2.56 -18.94
CA ASN A 67 3.37 1.11 -19.05
C ASN A 67 3.83 0.28 -17.84
N SER A 68 4.55 0.91 -16.92
CA SER A 68 5.16 0.22 -15.77
C SER A 68 4.11 -0.44 -14.88
N PHE A 69 3.05 0.29 -14.51
CA PHE A 69 1.97 -0.24 -13.69
C PHE A 69 1.34 -1.50 -14.30
N ARG A 70 1.01 -1.47 -15.61
CA ARG A 70 0.39 -2.62 -16.28
C ARG A 70 1.30 -3.84 -16.30
N LYS A 71 2.61 -3.65 -16.49
CA LYS A 71 3.58 -4.75 -16.48
C LYS A 71 3.67 -5.38 -15.08
N LEU A 72 3.81 -4.56 -14.04
CA LEU A 72 3.84 -5.00 -12.65
C LEU A 72 2.52 -5.68 -12.24
N PHE A 73 1.39 -5.11 -12.66
CA PHE A 73 0.08 -5.73 -12.42
C PHE A 73 -0.08 -7.07 -13.13
N ASN A 74 0.41 -7.21 -14.35
CA ASN A 74 0.44 -8.49 -15.05
C ASN A 74 1.27 -9.53 -14.30
N TYR A 75 2.44 -9.15 -13.76
CA TYR A 75 3.30 -10.03 -12.99
C TYR A 75 2.58 -10.58 -11.75
N ILE A 76 1.97 -9.72 -10.92
CA ILE A 76 1.23 -10.18 -9.74
C ILE A 76 -0.06 -10.94 -10.10
N SER A 77 -0.61 -10.72 -11.30
CA SER A 77 -1.78 -11.45 -11.81
C SER A 77 -1.46 -12.85 -12.33
N GLY A 78 -0.21 -13.32 -12.19
CA GLY A 78 0.23 -14.66 -12.57
C GLY A 78 1.06 -14.72 -13.85
N LYS A 79 1.44 -13.58 -14.47
CA LYS A 79 2.39 -13.58 -15.61
C LYS A 79 3.83 -13.58 -15.13
N ASN A 80 4.16 -14.56 -14.29
CA ASN A 80 5.50 -14.90 -13.82
C ASN A 80 5.83 -16.33 -14.25
N GLN A 81 7.07 -16.78 -14.03
CA GLN A 81 7.54 -18.06 -14.56
C GLN A 81 6.83 -19.29 -13.96
N VAL A 82 6.18 -19.15 -12.82
CA VAL A 82 5.46 -20.23 -12.12
C VAL A 82 3.93 -20.06 -12.14
N GLU A 83 3.45 -19.05 -12.88
CA GLU A 83 2.02 -18.72 -13.04
C GLU A 83 1.29 -18.47 -11.69
N GLU A 84 2.03 -18.07 -10.66
CA GLU A 84 1.49 -17.79 -9.33
C GLU A 84 0.83 -16.41 -9.28
N LYS A 85 -0.41 -16.34 -8.75
CA LYS A 85 -1.04 -15.07 -8.40
C LYS A 85 -0.49 -14.58 -7.05
N ILE A 86 -0.04 -13.33 -7.03
CA ILE A 86 0.51 -12.67 -5.87
C ILE A 86 -0.48 -11.57 -5.46
N GLU A 87 -0.77 -11.47 -4.17
CA GLU A 87 -1.67 -10.46 -3.63
C GLU A 87 -1.06 -9.07 -3.81
N MET A 88 -1.92 -8.10 -4.13
CA MET A 88 -1.52 -6.70 -4.17
C MET A 88 -1.17 -6.22 -2.77
N THR A 89 -0.09 -5.46 -2.65
CA THR A 89 0.32 -4.80 -1.40
C THR A 89 0.32 -3.28 -1.57
N THR A 90 0.44 -2.56 -0.49
CA THR A 90 0.65 -1.12 -0.45
C THR A 90 1.94 -0.76 0.30
N PRO A 91 2.57 0.35 -0.05
CA PRO A 91 2.28 1.27 -1.15
C PRO A 91 2.82 0.82 -2.51
N VAL A 92 2.33 1.43 -3.58
CA VAL A 92 3.05 1.49 -4.86
C VAL A 92 4.02 2.66 -4.80
N THR A 93 5.31 2.43 -5.07
CA THR A 93 6.31 3.48 -5.04
C THR A 93 6.80 3.87 -6.43
N GLU A 94 7.07 5.17 -6.59
CA GLU A 94 7.69 5.76 -7.77
C GLU A 94 8.90 6.59 -7.33
N LEU A 95 10.04 6.37 -7.95
CA LEU A 95 11.26 7.12 -7.69
C LEU A 95 12.02 7.41 -8.98
N LEU A 96 12.85 8.45 -8.93
CA LEU A 96 13.73 8.81 -10.05
C LEU A 96 15.16 8.37 -9.69
N GLU A 97 15.71 7.46 -10.47
CA GLU A 97 17.08 7.00 -10.33
C GLU A 97 17.79 7.00 -11.68
N ASN A 98 18.97 7.62 -11.76
CA ASN A 98 19.76 7.73 -13.00
C ASN A 98 18.97 8.27 -14.19
N ASN A 99 18.11 9.28 -13.99
CA ASN A 99 17.19 9.84 -14.97
C ASN A 99 16.12 8.87 -15.53
N LYS A 100 15.89 7.76 -14.85
CA LYS A 100 14.82 6.82 -15.21
C LYS A 100 13.79 6.79 -14.07
N MET A 101 12.53 6.75 -14.46
CA MET A 101 11.45 6.48 -13.49
C MET A 101 11.43 4.98 -13.18
N ILE A 102 11.50 4.66 -11.91
CA ILE A 102 11.33 3.30 -11.39
C ILE A 102 9.99 3.26 -10.66
N MET A 103 9.16 2.30 -11.04
CA MET A 103 7.94 1.96 -10.30
C MET A 103 8.12 0.61 -9.64
N GLN A 104 7.71 0.49 -8.38
CA GLN A 104 7.90 -0.71 -7.57
C GLN A 104 6.58 -1.15 -6.94
N PHE A 105 6.33 -2.46 -7.00
CA PHE A 105 5.32 -3.13 -6.17
C PHE A 105 6.05 -3.95 -5.12
N TYR A 106 5.75 -3.72 -3.86
CA TYR A 106 6.24 -4.56 -2.77
C TYR A 106 5.62 -5.95 -2.91
N LEU A 107 6.39 -6.97 -2.64
CA LEU A 107 5.86 -8.33 -2.56
C LEU A 107 5.40 -8.62 -1.12
N PRO A 108 4.37 -9.47 -0.95
CA PRO A 108 3.96 -9.93 0.38
C PRO A 108 5.13 -10.43 1.21
N SER A 109 5.08 -10.24 2.51
CA SER A 109 6.15 -10.58 3.47
C SER A 109 6.57 -12.06 3.47
N ARG A 110 5.74 -12.94 2.87
CA ARG A 110 6.07 -14.35 2.67
C ARG A 110 7.17 -14.59 1.64
N PHE A 111 7.52 -13.59 0.81
CA PHE A 111 8.56 -13.69 -0.20
C PHE A 111 9.85 -13.02 0.26
N ASP A 112 10.96 -13.68 0.00
CA ASP A 112 12.30 -13.12 0.00
C ASP A 112 12.86 -13.08 -1.45
N ALA A 113 14.07 -12.57 -1.62
CA ALA A 113 14.69 -12.44 -2.96
C ALA A 113 14.87 -13.78 -3.69
N ASN A 114 14.94 -14.90 -2.94
CA ASN A 114 15.16 -16.23 -3.51
C ASN A 114 13.83 -16.95 -3.81
N SER A 115 12.79 -16.68 -3.02
CA SER A 115 11.48 -17.33 -3.13
C SER A 115 10.51 -16.57 -4.03
N ALA A 116 10.79 -15.28 -4.34
CA ALA A 116 9.93 -14.47 -5.22
C ALA A 116 9.90 -15.08 -6.64
N PRO A 117 8.69 -15.30 -7.22
CA PRO A 117 8.56 -15.79 -8.58
C PRO A 117 9.30 -14.90 -9.58
N GLN A 118 10.11 -15.48 -10.46
CA GLN A 118 10.83 -14.68 -11.47
C GLN A 118 9.85 -14.14 -12.51
N PRO A 119 9.99 -12.85 -12.92
CA PRO A 119 9.16 -12.29 -13.99
C PRO A 119 9.32 -13.04 -15.31
N ALA A 120 8.22 -13.22 -16.04
CA ALA A 120 8.26 -13.71 -17.42
C ALA A 120 8.61 -12.57 -18.42
N ASP A 121 8.37 -11.31 -18.03
CA ASP A 121 8.75 -10.12 -18.79
C ASP A 121 10.16 -9.67 -18.36
N ASN A 122 11.14 -9.78 -19.25
CA ASN A 122 12.54 -9.39 -19.02
C ASN A 122 12.75 -7.89 -18.74
N SER A 123 11.72 -7.06 -18.88
CA SER A 123 11.76 -5.64 -18.52
C SER A 123 11.42 -5.39 -17.04
N LEU A 124 11.08 -6.45 -16.31
CA LEU A 124 10.85 -6.44 -14.88
C LEU A 124 12.02 -7.09 -14.14
N GLU A 125 12.23 -6.67 -12.92
CA GLU A 125 13.32 -7.12 -12.07
C GLU A 125 12.83 -7.32 -10.65
N ILE A 126 13.26 -8.39 -9.98
CA ILE A 126 13.13 -8.55 -8.53
C ILE A 126 14.29 -7.82 -7.89
N ALA A 127 14.01 -6.92 -6.97
CA ALA A 127 15.01 -6.16 -6.24
C ALA A 127 14.76 -6.22 -4.74
N THR A 128 15.81 -6.02 -3.96
CA THR A 128 15.76 -5.90 -2.51
C THR A 128 15.96 -4.44 -2.12
N ILE A 129 15.10 -3.95 -1.25
CA ILE A 129 15.27 -2.66 -0.58
C ILE A 129 15.84 -2.96 0.81
N ASP A 130 17.06 -2.54 1.05
CA ASP A 130 17.74 -2.73 2.32
C ASP A 130 16.95 -2.15 3.48
N ALA A 131 17.14 -2.74 4.66
CA ALA A 131 16.63 -2.19 5.91
C ALA A 131 17.18 -0.78 6.12
N GLY A 132 16.32 0.14 6.62
CA GLY A 132 16.76 1.52 6.80
C GLY A 132 15.71 2.47 7.34
N TYR A 133 16.14 3.71 7.53
CA TYR A 133 15.32 4.79 8.05
C TYR A 133 14.77 5.65 6.92
N PHE A 134 13.47 5.91 6.98
CA PHE A 134 12.75 6.73 6.01
C PHE A 134 12.01 7.85 6.73
N ALA A 135 12.26 9.09 6.32
CA ALA A 135 11.45 10.22 6.74
C ALA A 135 10.17 10.25 5.88
N VAL A 136 9.01 10.27 6.50
CA VAL A 136 7.72 10.12 5.85
C VAL A 136 6.80 11.28 6.21
N ILE A 137 6.23 11.94 5.22
CA ILE A 137 5.13 12.88 5.37
C ILE A 137 3.88 12.29 4.71
N GLN A 138 2.79 12.21 5.47
CA GLN A 138 1.50 11.79 4.94
C GLN A 138 0.70 13.01 4.49
N TYR A 139 0.02 12.89 3.35
CA TYR A 139 -0.84 13.93 2.81
C TYR A 139 -1.94 13.32 1.95
N SER A 140 -3.02 14.05 1.77
CA SER A 140 -4.18 13.67 0.97
C SER A 140 -4.32 14.55 -0.29
N GLY A 141 -5.34 14.25 -1.08
CA GLY A 141 -5.68 14.96 -2.30
C GLY A 141 -5.19 14.26 -3.57
N PHE A 142 -5.33 14.93 -4.72
CA PHE A 142 -4.99 14.33 -6.01
C PHE A 142 -3.53 13.87 -6.10
N ALA A 143 -3.32 12.66 -6.63
CA ALA A 143 -2.01 12.06 -6.86
C ALA A 143 -1.26 12.73 -8.03
N SER A 144 -1.10 14.05 -7.98
CA SER A 144 -0.40 14.83 -9.00
C SER A 144 1.05 15.09 -8.62
N ASN A 145 1.92 15.26 -9.62
CA ASN A 145 3.32 15.63 -9.38
C ASN A 145 3.43 16.97 -8.62
N LYS A 146 2.54 17.92 -8.90
CA LYS A 146 2.49 19.20 -8.18
C LYS A 146 2.26 19.00 -6.68
N ASN A 147 1.30 18.14 -6.32
CA ASN A 147 1.00 17.83 -4.91
C ASN A 147 2.17 17.10 -4.24
N PHE A 148 2.75 16.12 -4.93
CA PHE A 148 3.93 15.39 -4.47
C PHE A 148 5.12 16.33 -4.18
N TYR A 149 5.54 17.13 -5.16
CA TYR A 149 6.68 18.02 -4.97
C TYR A 149 6.45 19.11 -3.92
N LYS A 150 5.22 19.59 -3.77
CA LYS A 150 4.85 20.50 -2.68
C LYS A 150 5.17 19.86 -1.31
N HIS A 151 4.74 18.62 -1.08
CA HIS A 151 4.93 17.95 0.20
C HIS A 151 6.37 17.45 0.38
N ALA A 152 7.06 17.07 -0.69
CA ALA A 152 8.49 16.76 -0.64
C ALA A 152 9.31 17.98 -0.19
N GLN A 153 8.96 19.20 -0.62
CA GLN A 153 9.61 20.43 -0.15
C GLN A 153 9.30 20.73 1.32
N ILE A 154 8.05 20.51 1.76
CA ILE A 154 7.70 20.67 3.18
C ILE A 154 8.50 19.69 4.03
N LEU A 155 8.56 18.41 3.64
CA LEU A 155 9.36 17.41 4.34
C LEU A 155 10.83 17.81 4.40
N LYS A 156 11.40 18.21 3.25
CA LYS A 156 12.79 18.67 3.19
C LYS A 156 13.05 19.80 4.17
N SER A 157 12.21 20.84 4.19
CA SER A 157 12.37 21.97 5.09
C SER A 157 12.27 21.57 6.56
N SER A 158 11.39 20.63 6.90
CA SER A 158 11.25 20.11 8.27
C SER A 158 12.48 19.32 8.71
N LEU A 159 13.10 18.55 7.82
CA LEU A 159 14.32 17.81 8.08
C LEU A 159 15.53 18.74 8.22
N ASP A 160 15.65 19.75 7.35
CA ASP A 160 16.69 20.77 7.40
C ASP A 160 16.66 21.53 8.76
N LEU A 161 15.47 21.88 9.27
CA LEU A 161 15.30 22.53 10.58
C LEU A 161 15.73 21.65 11.77
N LYS A 162 15.83 20.35 11.59
CA LYS A 162 16.23 19.36 12.60
C LYS A 162 17.65 18.83 12.37
N ASP A 163 18.41 19.43 11.44
CA ASP A 163 19.76 18.98 11.04
C ASP A 163 19.79 17.49 10.60
N ILE A 164 18.66 16.97 10.05
CA ILE A 164 18.57 15.60 9.57
C ILE A 164 19.03 15.56 8.11
N LYS A 165 20.11 14.83 7.86
CA LYS A 165 20.69 14.69 6.52
C LYS A 165 19.84 13.77 5.64
N ILE A 166 19.44 14.28 4.47
CA ILE A 166 18.77 13.50 3.43
C ILE A 166 19.83 12.78 2.58
N LEU A 167 19.64 11.48 2.36
CA LEU A 167 20.60 10.62 1.66
C LEU A 167 20.14 10.23 0.24
N SER A 168 18.86 10.45 -0.10
CA SER A 168 18.28 10.02 -1.39
C SER A 168 17.33 11.07 -1.95
N GLN A 169 16.92 10.88 -3.21
CA GLN A 169 15.79 11.61 -3.79
C GLN A 169 14.47 11.20 -3.14
N PRO A 170 13.45 12.08 -3.14
CA PRO A 170 12.16 11.75 -2.57
C PRO A 170 11.47 10.63 -3.36
N ILE A 171 10.83 9.72 -2.63
CA ILE A 171 10.06 8.60 -3.16
C ILE A 171 8.58 8.93 -2.99
N LYS A 172 7.82 8.82 -4.08
CA LYS A 172 6.36 8.94 -4.03
C LYS A 172 5.78 7.57 -3.68
N ALA A 173 5.04 7.50 -2.56
CA ALA A 173 4.34 6.30 -2.11
C ALA A 173 2.83 6.52 -2.20
N THR A 174 2.15 5.66 -2.97
CA THR A 174 0.70 5.72 -3.18
C THR A 174 0.05 4.53 -2.48
N TYR A 175 -0.81 4.82 -1.50
CA TYR A 175 -1.50 3.81 -0.69
C TYR A 175 -2.91 3.53 -1.21
N ASP A 176 -3.54 4.53 -1.81
CA ASP A 176 -4.90 4.41 -2.32
C ASP A 176 -4.93 3.79 -3.70
N GLY A 177 -5.93 2.95 -3.95
CA GLY A 177 -6.18 2.39 -5.27
C GLY A 177 -6.56 3.47 -6.28
N PRO A 178 -6.40 3.23 -7.59
CA PRO A 178 -6.69 4.23 -8.64
C PRO A 178 -8.16 4.66 -8.71
N PHE A 179 -9.05 4.01 -7.98
CA PHE A 179 -10.50 4.26 -7.95
C PHE A 179 -10.98 4.82 -6.61
N THR A 180 -10.10 5.05 -5.63
CA THR A 180 -10.46 5.72 -4.38
C THR A 180 -10.63 7.22 -4.63
N LEU A 181 -11.75 7.77 -4.14
CA LEU A 181 -11.98 9.21 -4.15
C LEU A 181 -10.98 9.91 -3.22
N PRO A 182 -10.50 11.10 -3.60
CA PRO A 182 -9.58 11.89 -2.78
C PRO A 182 -10.23 12.39 -1.49
#